data_fbee16692fb623542d931574f02ac898
#
_entry.id   fbee16692fb623542d931574f02ac898
#
_cell.length_a   1.000
_cell.length_b   1.000
_cell.length_c   1.000
_cell.angle_alpha   90.00
_cell.angle_beta   90.00
_cell.angle_gamma   90.00
#
_symmetry.space_group_name_H-M   'P 1'
#
loop_
_entity.id
_entity.type
_entity.pdbx_description
1 polymer ?
#
loop_
_entity_poly.entity_id
_entity_poly.type
_entity_poly.pdbx_seq_one_letter_code
_entity_poly.pdbx_strand_id
1 'polypeptide(L)'
;MTSLSPVLMADATSFRPPSVSSRHYYTDSLLVSISSKPLLSYLSPSTSRTKLNRCVVVATSNLNLNLNLNLNLNVPLIAPDDNWGTWTALFATGAFGLWSERSSKIGRMISAAVVSILLGLAASNIGIIPHQAKAYSAVMDFLLPLTIPLMLFRADMRHVIKSTGNLLLAFLIGSAATIVGTLVAFMLVPMRSLGQDSWKIASALMASYIGGAINYVAVSDALAVSPSVIAAGVAADNVICAIYFMALFALGSKLPAEASTSSKDTAHNLNSSSGDNLAVIQTATALAVSLAICKCATHIVHMFKIQGGNLPAITAIVVILATLLPKQIGYLAPAGDAIAAISIQVFFAVLGASGSVWNVINVAPSIFIFAFIQVTVHLGVILGLGKLLNLDLKLLLLASNANIGGPTTASGMATAKGWGSLVVPGILVGIFGISIATYIAYFFGIFVLKRM
;
A
#
# COMPACT_ATOMS: atom_id res chain seq x y z
N MET A 1 69.97 -2.92 10.79
CA MET A 1 70.77 -1.89 10.13
C MET A 1 69.82 -1.06 9.32
N THR A 2 69.50 0.07 9.84
CA THR A 2 69.64 1.47 9.33
C THR A 2 68.51 1.82 8.36
N SER A 3 67.68 2.87 8.44
CA SER A 3 67.59 4.08 9.28
C SER A 3 66.37 4.83 8.78
N LEU A 4 65.43 5.24 9.64
CA LEU A 4 65.19 6.61 10.14
C LEU A 4 65.04 7.71 9.07
N SER A 5 63.80 8.17 8.83
CA SER A 5 63.23 9.52 9.11
C SER A 5 63.75 10.73 8.31
N PRO A 6 63.15 11.93 8.35
CA PRO A 6 61.86 12.41 8.87
C PRO A 6 61.16 13.50 8.02
N VAL A 7 59.90 13.87 8.42
CA VAL A 7 59.35 15.26 8.57
C VAL A 7 59.26 16.18 7.35
N LEU A 8 58.04 16.65 7.07
CA LEU A 8 57.82 18.09 6.88
C LEU A 8 56.34 18.42 7.22
N MET A 9 56.19 19.16 8.31
CA MET A 9 55.04 20.03 8.59
C MET A 9 55.08 21.23 7.62
N ALA A 10 53.95 21.59 7.06
CA ALA A 10 53.58 22.96 6.63
C ALA A 10 52.07 23.00 6.43
N ASP A 11 51.47 23.71 7.14
CA ASP A 11 50.87 25.05 7.23
C ASP A 11 49.36 25.02 7.05
N ALA A 12 48.72 25.28 8.19
CA ALA A 12 47.34 25.74 8.28
C ALA A 12 47.30 27.21 7.84
N THR A 13 46.71 27.51 6.68
CA THR A 13 46.20 28.85 6.40
C THR A 13 44.92 28.82 5.58
N SER A 14 43.88 29.35 6.23
CA SER A 14 42.76 30.14 5.71
C SER A 14 41.89 29.49 4.63
N PHE A 15 40.84 28.78 5.06
CA PHE A 15 39.59 28.70 4.30
C PHE A 15 38.78 29.97 4.54
N ARG A 16 38.74 30.87 3.55
CA ARG A 16 37.70 31.89 3.45
C ARG A 16 36.46 31.26 2.79
N PRO A 17 35.28 31.42 3.35
CA PRO A 17 34.04 31.03 2.66
C PRO A 17 33.74 32.01 1.51
N PRO A 18 33.19 31.56 0.37
CA PRO A 18 32.84 32.45 -0.72
C PRO A 18 31.64 33.33 -0.30
N SER A 19 31.75 34.62 -0.65
CA SER A 19 30.74 35.64 -0.47
C SER A 19 29.40 35.24 -1.06
N VAL A 20 28.37 35.22 -0.22
CA VAL A 20 26.97 35.07 -0.62
C VAL A 20 26.53 36.37 -1.30
N SER A 21 26.34 36.31 -2.61
CA SER A 21 25.62 37.30 -3.38
C SER A 21 24.15 37.31 -2.92
N SER A 22 23.73 38.40 -2.31
CA SER A 22 22.35 38.67 -1.93
C SER A 22 21.48 38.83 -3.19
N ARG A 23 20.74 37.75 -3.53
CA ARG A 23 19.57 37.88 -4.40
C ARG A 23 18.38 38.26 -3.50
N HIS A 24 17.87 39.45 -3.76
CA HIS A 24 16.59 39.93 -3.23
C HIS A 24 15.49 38.94 -3.58
N TYR A 25 14.99 38.24 -2.57
CA TYR A 25 13.68 37.62 -2.65
C TYR A 25 12.63 38.68 -2.33
N TYR A 26 11.80 38.97 -3.29
CA TYR A 26 10.53 39.69 -3.07
C TYR A 26 9.67 38.76 -2.20
N THR A 27 9.59 39.07 -0.94
CA THR A 27 8.53 38.59 -0.06
C THR A 27 7.38 39.58 -0.19
N ASP A 28 6.37 39.27 -0.98
CA ASP A 28 5.06 39.92 -0.88
C ASP A 28 4.47 39.54 0.48
N SER A 29 4.79 40.36 1.46
CA SER A 29 4.11 40.38 2.75
C SER A 29 2.72 40.94 2.55
N LEU A 30 1.70 40.14 2.76
CA LEU A 30 0.31 40.56 2.94
C LEU A 30 0.23 41.50 4.16
N LEU A 31 0.38 42.79 3.92
CA LEU A 31 0.04 43.81 4.88
C LEU A 31 -1.49 43.92 4.96
N VAL A 32 -2.07 43.29 5.98
CA VAL A 32 -3.44 43.60 6.40
C VAL A 32 -3.39 44.93 7.12
N SER A 33 -3.73 46.02 6.39
CA SER A 33 -3.92 47.36 6.96
C SER A 33 -5.26 47.39 7.68
N ILE A 34 -5.23 47.28 9.01
CA ILE A 34 -6.40 47.57 9.85
C ILE A 34 -6.40 49.07 10.13
N SER A 35 -7.17 49.82 9.35
CA SER A 35 -7.45 51.22 9.62
C SER A 35 -8.55 51.35 10.69
N SER A 36 -8.17 51.52 11.94
CA SER A 36 -9.07 51.92 13.01
C SER A 36 -8.97 53.42 13.18
N LYS A 37 -9.97 54.16 12.69
CA LYS A 37 -10.17 55.58 13.10
C LYS A 37 -10.84 55.61 14.47
N PRO A 38 -10.30 56.32 15.46
CA PRO A 38 -11.00 56.53 16.71
C PRO A 38 -11.98 57.70 16.56
N LEU A 39 -13.27 57.44 16.76
CA LEU A 39 -14.26 58.47 16.99
C LEU A 39 -14.30 58.77 18.50
N LEU A 40 -13.57 59.82 18.90
CA LEU A 40 -13.68 60.44 20.20
C LEU A 40 -14.28 61.84 19.96
N SER A 41 -15.52 62.04 20.34
CA SER A 41 -16.00 63.36 20.68
C SER A 41 -17.26 63.30 21.57
N TYR A 42 -17.12 63.97 22.71
CA TYR A 42 -18.11 64.60 23.57
C TYR A 42 -19.23 63.75 24.22
N LEU A 43 -19.09 63.62 25.51
CA LEU A 43 -20.20 63.82 26.45
C LEU A 43 -19.66 64.21 27.83
N SER A 44 -20.03 65.39 28.27
CA SER A 44 -19.79 65.97 29.60
C SER A 44 -20.78 65.34 30.63
N PRO A 45 -20.47 65.41 31.93
CA PRO A 45 -21.20 64.67 32.95
C PRO A 45 -22.44 65.40 33.47
N SER A 46 -23.53 64.68 33.58
CA SER A 46 -24.63 65.15 34.48
C SER A 46 -25.09 63.94 35.34
N THR A 47 -25.06 64.21 36.62
CA THR A 47 -25.54 63.43 37.75
C THR A 47 -27.02 63.03 37.63
N SER A 48 -27.38 61.77 37.79
CA SER A 48 -28.42 61.32 38.73
C SER A 48 -28.51 59.80 38.82
N ARG A 49 -28.69 59.35 40.07
CA ARG A 49 -28.95 57.96 40.47
C ARG A 49 -30.22 57.47 39.83
N THR A 50 -30.24 56.24 39.30
CA THR A 50 -31.19 55.14 39.72
C THR A 50 -31.10 53.93 38.80
N LYS A 51 -31.11 52.77 39.47
CA LYS A 51 -31.55 51.44 39.04
C LYS A 51 -30.77 50.68 37.93
N LEU A 52 -30.11 49.58 38.43
CA LEU A 52 -29.67 48.43 37.67
C LEU A 52 -30.81 47.87 36.79
N ASN A 53 -30.65 47.95 35.48
CA ASN A 53 -31.24 46.98 34.58
C ASN A 53 -30.13 46.46 33.67
N ARG A 54 -29.92 45.16 33.70
CA ARG A 54 -29.01 44.43 32.82
C ARG A 54 -29.49 44.64 31.37
N CYS A 55 -28.84 45.49 30.65
CA CYS A 55 -28.91 45.50 29.19
C CYS A 55 -27.93 44.48 28.66
N VAL A 56 -28.41 43.36 28.17
CA VAL A 56 -27.64 42.49 27.29
C VAL A 56 -27.54 43.18 25.95
N VAL A 57 -26.40 43.80 25.68
CA VAL A 57 -26.09 44.33 24.34
C VAL A 57 -25.69 43.13 23.49
N VAL A 58 -26.65 42.64 22.69
CA VAL A 58 -26.33 41.72 21.58
C VAL A 58 -25.68 42.55 20.49
N ALA A 59 -24.37 42.55 20.44
CA ALA A 59 -23.62 43.11 19.31
C ALA A 59 -23.75 42.11 18.14
N THR A 60 -24.76 42.30 17.30
CA THR A 60 -24.80 41.72 15.96
C THR A 60 -23.79 42.47 15.10
N SER A 61 -22.54 42.03 15.14
CA SER A 61 -21.58 42.43 14.12
C SER A 61 -21.92 41.63 12.84
N ASN A 62 -22.58 42.29 11.89
CA ASN A 62 -22.63 41.82 10.51
C ASN A 62 -21.18 41.90 9.95
N LEU A 63 -20.39 40.87 10.21
CA LEU A 63 -19.15 40.62 9.48
C LEU A 63 -19.57 40.09 8.09
N ASN A 64 -19.81 41.02 7.16
CA ASN A 64 -19.76 40.70 5.74
C ASN A 64 -18.28 40.38 5.39
N LEU A 65 -17.85 39.15 5.69
CA LEU A 65 -16.65 38.56 5.12
C LEU A 65 -16.95 38.28 3.65
N ASN A 66 -16.79 39.29 2.79
CA ASN A 66 -16.60 39.09 1.37
C ASN A 66 -15.22 38.42 1.21
N LEU A 67 -15.14 37.11 1.51
CA LEU A 67 -14.07 36.23 1.06
C LEU A 67 -14.22 36.07 -0.46
N ASN A 68 -13.72 37.07 -1.23
CA ASN A 68 -13.35 36.84 -2.61
C ASN A 68 -12.18 35.84 -2.62
N LEU A 69 -12.49 34.56 -2.35
CA LEU A 69 -11.62 33.44 -2.68
C LEU A 69 -11.60 33.36 -4.20
N ASN A 70 -10.76 34.18 -4.84
CA ASN A 70 -10.25 33.85 -6.16
C ASN A 70 -9.40 32.59 -5.99
N LEU A 71 -10.07 31.45 -5.86
CA LEU A 71 -9.45 30.14 -6.01
C LEU A 71 -8.97 30.07 -7.46
N ASN A 72 -7.74 30.50 -7.69
CA ASN A 72 -7.01 30.10 -8.88
C ASN A 72 -6.85 28.56 -8.79
N LEU A 73 -7.83 27.83 -9.33
CA LEU A 73 -7.90 26.37 -9.35
C LEU A 73 -6.71 25.71 -10.08
N ASN A 74 -5.76 26.49 -10.58
CA ASN A 74 -4.57 26.05 -11.29
C ASN A 74 -3.33 25.87 -10.40
N VAL A 75 -3.37 26.24 -9.12
CA VAL A 75 -2.24 26.06 -8.19
C VAL A 75 -2.73 25.23 -7.01
N PRO A 76 -2.10 24.09 -6.72
CA PRO A 76 -2.50 23.27 -5.59
C PRO A 76 -2.30 24.03 -4.27
N LEU A 77 -3.17 23.76 -3.29
CA LEU A 77 -3.12 24.39 -1.96
C LEU A 77 -1.78 24.08 -1.25
N ILE A 78 -1.29 22.85 -1.43
CA ILE A 78 0.04 22.41 -0.98
C ILE A 78 0.99 22.51 -2.17
N ALA A 79 2.01 23.36 -2.06
CA ALA A 79 2.98 23.52 -3.14
C ALA A 79 3.80 22.23 -3.39
N PRO A 80 4.22 21.95 -4.64
CA PRO A 80 5.01 20.76 -4.96
C PRO A 80 6.34 20.63 -4.18
N ASP A 81 6.90 21.76 -3.73
CA ASP A 81 8.12 21.84 -2.94
C ASP A 81 7.87 21.82 -1.42
N ASP A 82 6.61 21.91 -0.97
CA ASP A 82 6.24 21.79 0.43
C ASP A 82 6.25 20.32 0.86
N ASN A 83 7.41 19.86 1.32
CA ASN A 83 7.57 18.49 1.78
C ASN A 83 6.72 18.18 3.01
N TRP A 84 6.63 19.11 3.98
CA TRP A 84 5.83 18.88 5.20
C TRP A 84 4.35 18.74 4.90
N GLY A 85 3.80 19.64 4.09
CA GLY A 85 2.39 19.59 3.66
C GLY A 85 2.10 18.31 2.89
N THR A 86 2.94 17.95 1.92
CA THR A 86 2.76 16.74 1.11
C THR A 86 2.83 15.46 1.94
N TRP A 87 3.86 15.30 2.80
CA TRP A 87 3.95 14.12 3.66
C TRP A 87 2.79 14.03 4.65
N THR A 88 2.36 15.16 5.23
CA THR A 88 1.19 15.20 6.12
C THR A 88 -0.06 14.73 5.41
N ALA A 89 -0.32 15.22 4.19
CA ALA A 89 -1.48 14.82 3.40
C ALA A 89 -1.46 13.32 3.05
N LEU A 90 -0.29 12.79 2.64
CA LEU A 90 -0.15 11.37 2.30
C LEU A 90 -0.39 10.46 3.52
N PHE A 91 0.22 10.76 4.66
CA PHE A 91 0.02 9.98 5.88
C PHE A 91 -1.41 10.11 6.42
N ALA A 92 -2.01 11.31 6.36
CA ALA A 92 -3.41 11.50 6.76
C ALA A 92 -4.36 10.69 5.87
N THR A 93 -4.13 10.67 4.55
CA THR A 93 -4.89 9.88 3.59
C THR A 93 -4.76 8.38 3.89
N GLY A 94 -3.54 7.88 4.12
CA GLY A 94 -3.29 6.49 4.47
C GLY A 94 -3.91 6.09 5.81
N ALA A 95 -3.79 6.95 6.83
CA ALA A 95 -4.39 6.73 8.15
C ALA A 95 -5.92 6.69 8.06
N PHE A 96 -6.54 7.58 7.28
CA PHE A 96 -7.98 7.57 7.05
C PHE A 96 -8.43 6.30 6.33
N GLY A 97 -7.65 5.81 5.35
CA GLY A 97 -7.91 4.53 4.68
C GLY A 97 -7.98 3.37 5.68
N LEU A 98 -6.96 3.24 6.54
CA LEU A 98 -6.91 2.22 7.59
C LEU A 98 -8.06 2.36 8.61
N TRP A 99 -8.35 3.59 9.03
CA TRP A 99 -9.45 3.86 9.95
C TRP A 99 -10.80 3.51 9.32
N SER A 100 -11.03 3.89 8.07
CA SER A 100 -12.27 3.61 7.34
C SER A 100 -12.53 2.10 7.24
N GLU A 101 -11.51 1.30 6.89
CA GLU A 101 -11.62 -0.16 6.80
C GLU A 101 -11.98 -0.79 8.16
N ARG A 102 -11.42 -0.29 9.26
CA ARG A 102 -11.68 -0.83 10.60
C ARG A 102 -13.02 -0.38 11.19
N SER A 103 -13.40 0.88 10.96
CA SER A 103 -14.52 1.54 11.67
C SER A 103 -15.84 1.53 10.90
N SER A 104 -15.80 1.42 9.55
CA SER A 104 -16.99 1.56 8.71
C SER A 104 -17.32 0.26 7.98
N LYS A 105 -18.63 -0.02 7.81
CA LYS A 105 -19.10 -1.17 7.01
C LYS A 105 -18.70 -1.00 5.54
N ILE A 106 -18.81 0.22 5.01
CA ILE A 106 -18.45 0.56 3.63
C ILE A 106 -16.93 0.45 3.45
N GLY A 107 -16.13 0.98 4.38
CA GLY A 107 -14.67 0.88 4.33
C GLY A 107 -14.15 -0.56 4.32
N ARG A 108 -14.80 -1.47 5.07
CA ARG A 108 -14.49 -2.91 5.04
C ARG A 108 -14.82 -3.57 3.70
N MET A 109 -15.83 -3.10 2.99
CA MET A 109 -16.19 -3.61 1.66
C MET A 109 -15.24 -3.11 0.57
N ILE A 110 -14.76 -1.86 0.71
CA ILE A 110 -13.96 -1.17 -0.31
C ILE A 110 -12.45 -1.42 -0.14
N SER A 111 -11.99 -1.74 1.05
CA SER A 111 -10.59 -1.84 1.54
C SER A 111 -9.88 -0.49 1.73
N ALA A 112 -8.89 -0.49 2.65
CA ALA A 112 -8.07 0.70 2.93
C ALA A 112 -7.30 1.19 1.68
N ALA A 113 -6.84 0.27 0.85
CA ALA A 113 -6.09 0.59 -0.38
C ALA A 113 -6.91 1.47 -1.34
N VAL A 114 -8.16 1.07 -1.63
CA VAL A 114 -9.03 1.84 -2.53
C VAL A 114 -9.42 3.17 -1.92
N VAL A 115 -9.72 3.21 -0.62
CA VAL A 115 -10.02 4.48 0.07
C VAL A 115 -8.83 5.43 -0.04
N SER A 116 -7.60 4.96 0.19
CA SER A 116 -6.38 5.77 0.06
C SER A 116 -6.16 6.27 -1.37
N ILE A 117 -6.39 5.42 -2.40
CA ILE A 117 -6.30 5.82 -3.82
C ILE A 117 -7.34 6.88 -4.15
N LEU A 118 -8.61 6.64 -3.79
CA LEU A 118 -9.69 7.57 -4.11
C LEU A 118 -9.51 8.93 -3.45
N LEU A 119 -9.07 8.96 -2.20
CA LEU A 119 -8.77 10.20 -1.49
C LEU A 119 -7.57 10.93 -2.10
N GLY A 120 -6.48 10.23 -2.42
CA GLY A 120 -5.33 10.79 -3.11
C GLY A 120 -5.72 11.38 -4.46
N LEU A 121 -6.51 10.63 -5.26
CA LEU A 121 -7.03 11.06 -6.54
C LEU A 121 -7.94 12.29 -6.41
N ALA A 122 -8.86 12.28 -5.46
CA ALA A 122 -9.74 13.41 -5.20
C ALA A 122 -8.94 14.65 -4.76
N ALA A 123 -8.02 14.50 -3.80
CA ALA A 123 -7.23 15.60 -3.28
C ALA A 123 -6.36 16.26 -4.36
N SER A 124 -5.76 15.48 -5.29
CA SER A 124 -4.98 16.06 -6.38
C SER A 124 -5.83 16.71 -7.46
N ASN A 125 -6.98 16.11 -7.82
CA ASN A 125 -7.85 16.67 -8.85
C ASN A 125 -8.69 17.88 -8.37
N ILE A 126 -8.92 18.02 -7.06
CA ILE A 126 -9.54 19.20 -6.46
C ILE A 126 -8.49 20.33 -6.24
N GLY A 127 -7.19 20.01 -6.38
CA GLY A 127 -6.12 21.00 -6.19
C GLY A 127 -5.69 21.18 -4.73
N ILE A 128 -5.93 20.20 -3.85
CA ILE A 128 -5.41 20.21 -2.47
C ILE A 128 -3.92 19.86 -2.48
N ILE A 129 -3.55 18.76 -3.15
CA ILE A 129 -2.17 18.30 -3.29
C ILE A 129 -1.74 18.33 -4.76
N PRO A 130 -0.45 18.49 -5.06
CA PRO A 130 0.04 18.50 -6.43
C PRO A 130 -0.05 17.11 -7.06
N HIS A 131 -0.17 17.03 -8.40
CA HIS A 131 -0.08 15.78 -9.14
C HIS A 131 1.34 15.17 -9.14
N GLN A 132 2.36 16.00 -8.92
CA GLN A 132 3.76 15.60 -8.87
C GLN A 132 4.45 16.33 -7.71
N ALA A 133 5.17 15.59 -6.88
CA ALA A 133 5.96 16.12 -5.78
C ALA A 133 7.20 15.24 -5.54
N LYS A 134 8.26 15.82 -4.96
CA LYS A 134 9.48 15.06 -4.58
C LYS A 134 9.17 13.93 -3.59
N ALA A 135 8.19 14.13 -2.71
CA ALA A 135 7.74 13.11 -1.77
C ALA A 135 7.22 11.85 -2.47
N TYR A 136 6.60 11.97 -3.66
CA TYR A 136 6.09 10.81 -4.40
C TYR A 136 7.21 9.91 -4.89
N SER A 137 8.29 10.49 -5.44
CA SER A 137 9.49 9.71 -5.80
C SER A 137 10.11 9.03 -4.58
N ALA A 138 10.18 9.73 -3.44
CA ALA A 138 10.68 9.12 -2.20
C ALA A 138 9.82 7.93 -1.73
N VAL A 139 8.49 7.99 -1.91
CA VAL A 139 7.60 6.85 -1.61
C VAL A 139 7.86 5.69 -2.56
N MET A 140 7.98 5.95 -3.87
CA MET A 140 8.19 4.92 -4.89
C MET A 140 9.57 4.27 -4.78
N ASP A 141 10.63 5.09 -4.62
CA ASP A 141 12.01 4.63 -4.67
C ASP A 141 12.54 4.09 -3.34
N PHE A 142 11.90 4.45 -2.23
CA PHE A 142 12.38 4.12 -0.89
C PHE A 142 11.34 3.40 -0.02
N LEU A 143 10.13 3.99 0.16
CA LEU A 143 9.13 3.45 1.09
C LEU A 143 8.52 2.14 0.57
N LEU A 144 8.22 2.06 -0.74
CA LEU A 144 7.67 0.87 -1.37
C LEU A 144 8.65 -0.32 -1.31
N PRO A 145 9.93 -0.20 -1.73
CA PRO A 145 10.91 -1.27 -1.57
C PRO A 145 11.07 -1.74 -0.13
N LEU A 146 11.05 -0.82 0.84
CA LEU A 146 11.16 -1.12 2.27
C LEU A 146 9.96 -1.94 2.79
N THR A 147 8.78 -1.74 2.21
CA THR A 147 7.55 -2.44 2.63
C THR A 147 7.62 -3.94 2.39
N ILE A 148 8.28 -4.39 1.30
CA ILE A 148 8.34 -5.80 0.91
C ILE A 148 9.01 -6.69 1.96
N PRO A 149 10.24 -6.45 2.41
CA PRO A 149 10.86 -7.30 3.43
C PRO A 149 10.10 -7.25 4.76
N LEU A 150 9.54 -6.09 5.14
CA LEU A 150 8.72 -5.95 6.35
C LEU A 150 7.50 -6.89 6.34
N MET A 151 6.85 -7.08 5.21
CA MET A 151 5.72 -8.00 5.06
C MET A 151 6.14 -9.48 4.99
N LEU A 152 7.35 -9.77 4.53
CA LEU A 152 7.80 -11.13 4.24
C LEU A 152 8.68 -11.76 5.32
N PHE A 153 8.86 -11.12 6.47
CA PHE A 153 9.62 -11.71 7.58
C PHE A 153 9.06 -13.03 8.10
N ARG A 154 7.79 -13.36 7.81
CA ARG A 154 7.16 -14.67 8.15
C ARG A 154 7.34 -15.74 7.09
N ALA A 155 8.00 -15.46 5.98
CA ALA A 155 8.02 -16.32 4.80
C ALA A 155 9.00 -17.52 4.93
N ASP A 156 8.84 -18.32 5.99
CA ASP A 156 9.58 -19.60 6.14
C ASP A 156 9.00 -20.70 5.23
N MET A 157 9.61 -20.89 4.07
CA MET A 157 9.16 -21.86 3.07
C MET A 157 9.21 -23.31 3.55
N ARG A 158 10.13 -23.66 4.45
CA ARG A 158 10.22 -25.05 4.98
C ARG A 158 9.01 -25.37 5.85
N HIS A 159 8.61 -24.42 6.69
CA HIS A 159 7.43 -24.59 7.54
C HIS A 159 6.15 -24.64 6.70
N VAL A 160 6.02 -23.78 5.69
CA VAL A 160 4.89 -23.77 4.77
C VAL A 160 4.70 -25.15 4.12
N ILE A 161 5.73 -25.67 3.45
CA ILE A 161 5.64 -26.95 2.72
C ILE A 161 5.27 -28.12 3.65
N LYS A 162 5.81 -28.14 4.87
CA LYS A 162 5.55 -29.23 5.82
C LYS A 162 4.17 -29.16 6.47
N SER A 163 3.61 -27.95 6.65
CA SER A 163 2.41 -27.76 7.49
C SER A 163 1.11 -27.68 6.69
N THR A 164 1.17 -27.48 5.37
CA THR A 164 -0.02 -27.17 4.57
C THR A 164 -0.60 -28.36 3.80
N GLY A 165 0.19 -29.40 3.54
CA GLY A 165 -0.28 -30.67 2.92
C GLY A 165 -1.11 -30.45 1.64
N ASN A 166 -2.32 -31.03 1.59
CA ASN A 166 -3.22 -30.98 0.43
C ASN A 166 -3.72 -29.54 0.13
N LEU A 167 -3.69 -28.61 1.11
CA LEU A 167 -4.06 -27.22 0.87
C LEU A 167 -3.03 -26.54 -0.04
N LEU A 168 -1.74 -26.85 0.09
CA LEU A 168 -0.70 -26.35 -0.81
C LEU A 168 -0.90 -26.88 -2.24
N LEU A 169 -1.28 -28.14 -2.40
CA LEU A 169 -1.59 -28.70 -3.72
C LEU A 169 -2.79 -27.96 -4.35
N ALA A 170 -3.86 -27.76 -3.58
CA ALA A 170 -5.03 -27.00 -4.04
C ALA A 170 -4.65 -25.56 -4.42
N PHE A 171 -3.75 -24.91 -3.66
CA PHE A 171 -3.23 -23.58 -3.96
C PHE A 171 -2.41 -23.54 -5.26
N LEU A 172 -1.56 -24.53 -5.51
CA LEU A 172 -0.79 -24.62 -6.76
C LEU A 172 -1.70 -24.84 -7.97
N ILE A 173 -2.75 -25.66 -7.82
CA ILE A 173 -3.79 -25.80 -8.85
C ILE A 173 -4.48 -24.46 -9.10
N GLY A 174 -4.82 -23.72 -8.04
CA GLY A 174 -5.39 -22.37 -8.16
C GLY A 174 -4.43 -21.38 -8.85
N SER A 175 -3.13 -21.46 -8.53
CA SER A 175 -2.12 -20.63 -9.21
C SER A 175 -2.03 -20.97 -10.71
N ALA A 176 -2.05 -22.24 -11.07
CA ALA A 176 -2.12 -22.66 -12.48
C ALA A 176 -3.43 -22.21 -13.14
N ALA A 177 -4.55 -22.30 -12.42
CA ALA A 177 -5.85 -21.80 -12.88
C ALA A 177 -5.83 -20.28 -13.14
N THR A 178 -5.11 -19.51 -12.34
CA THR A 178 -4.91 -18.07 -12.56
C THR A 178 -4.12 -17.81 -13.86
N ILE A 179 -3.08 -18.59 -14.13
CA ILE A 179 -2.30 -18.47 -15.37
C ILE A 179 -3.20 -18.75 -16.59
N VAL A 180 -3.99 -19.83 -16.55
CA VAL A 180 -4.96 -20.16 -17.61
C VAL A 180 -6.00 -19.04 -17.75
N GLY A 181 -6.52 -18.53 -16.61
CA GLY A 181 -7.47 -17.43 -16.59
C GLY A 181 -6.90 -16.15 -17.22
N THR A 182 -5.62 -15.85 -16.95
CA THR A 182 -4.92 -14.71 -17.56
C THR A 182 -4.82 -14.86 -19.07
N LEU A 183 -4.44 -16.05 -19.58
CA LEU A 183 -4.37 -16.31 -21.02
C LEU A 183 -5.72 -16.14 -21.68
N VAL A 184 -6.76 -16.77 -21.15
CA VAL A 184 -8.11 -16.69 -21.69
C VAL A 184 -8.62 -15.26 -21.66
N ALA A 185 -8.45 -14.56 -20.54
CA ALA A 185 -8.87 -13.16 -20.41
C ALA A 185 -8.12 -12.25 -21.40
N PHE A 186 -6.82 -12.45 -21.59
CA PHE A 186 -6.02 -11.65 -22.52
C PHE A 186 -6.37 -11.89 -24.00
N MET A 187 -6.72 -13.13 -24.35
CA MET A 187 -7.22 -13.46 -25.70
C MET A 187 -8.58 -12.85 -25.97
N LEU A 188 -9.48 -12.82 -24.99
CA LEU A 188 -10.83 -12.27 -25.14
C LEU A 188 -10.87 -10.74 -25.04
N VAL A 189 -10.05 -10.16 -24.14
CA VAL A 189 -9.99 -8.72 -23.86
C VAL A 189 -8.54 -8.25 -23.89
N PRO A 190 -7.96 -8.02 -25.09
CA PRO A 190 -6.55 -7.66 -25.21
C PRO A 190 -6.23 -6.23 -24.77
N MET A 191 -7.20 -5.49 -24.20
CA MET A 191 -7.06 -4.13 -23.65
C MET A 191 -6.24 -3.17 -24.54
N ARG A 192 -6.53 -3.15 -25.85
CA ARG A 192 -5.78 -2.39 -26.86
C ARG A 192 -5.70 -0.89 -26.57
N SER A 193 -6.66 -0.33 -25.83
CA SER A 193 -6.67 1.08 -25.40
C SER A 193 -5.50 1.44 -24.48
N LEU A 194 -4.87 0.45 -23.83
CA LEU A 194 -3.72 0.63 -22.93
C LEU A 194 -2.37 0.55 -23.67
N GLY A 195 -2.35 0.22 -24.94
CA GLY A 195 -1.11 0.09 -25.71
C GLY A 195 -0.12 -0.87 -25.06
N GLN A 196 1.10 -0.37 -24.78
CA GLN A 196 2.16 -1.17 -24.15
C GLN A 196 1.86 -1.60 -22.71
N ASP A 197 0.96 -0.92 -22.02
CA ASP A 197 0.60 -1.29 -20.64
C ASP A 197 -0.40 -2.47 -20.59
N SER A 198 -1.00 -2.89 -21.72
CA SER A 198 -1.99 -3.98 -21.78
C SER A 198 -1.47 -5.31 -21.21
N TRP A 199 -0.35 -5.80 -21.74
CA TRP A 199 0.26 -7.06 -21.27
C TRP A 199 0.90 -6.92 -19.89
N LYS A 200 1.40 -5.73 -19.54
CA LYS A 200 2.01 -5.47 -18.24
C LYS A 200 0.98 -5.50 -17.13
N ILE A 201 -0.19 -4.84 -17.31
CA ILE A 201 -1.26 -4.86 -16.33
C ILE A 201 -1.90 -6.23 -16.20
N ALA A 202 -2.02 -6.98 -17.31
CA ALA A 202 -2.47 -8.37 -17.28
C ALA A 202 -1.54 -9.25 -16.44
N SER A 203 -0.22 -9.04 -16.57
CA SER A 203 0.80 -9.69 -15.74
C SER A 203 0.69 -9.29 -14.26
N ALA A 204 0.49 -8.02 -13.98
CA ALA A 204 0.33 -7.52 -12.61
C ALA A 204 -0.94 -8.07 -11.94
N LEU A 205 -2.07 -8.13 -12.64
CA LEU A 205 -3.29 -8.76 -12.14
C LEU A 205 -3.12 -10.27 -11.92
N MET A 206 -2.36 -10.96 -12.78
CA MET A 206 -2.00 -12.35 -12.54
C MET A 206 -1.21 -12.50 -11.23
N ALA A 207 -0.27 -11.61 -10.95
CA ALA A 207 0.47 -11.60 -9.70
C ALA A 207 -0.46 -11.37 -8.49
N SER A 208 -1.42 -10.44 -8.60
CA SER A 208 -2.44 -10.21 -7.58
C SER A 208 -3.24 -11.47 -7.26
N TYR A 209 -3.66 -12.19 -8.30
CA TYR A 209 -4.52 -13.39 -8.16
C TYR A 209 -3.74 -14.70 -7.91
N ILE A 210 -2.45 -14.62 -7.64
CA ILE A 210 -1.62 -15.71 -7.12
C ILE A 210 -1.15 -15.40 -5.71
N GLY A 211 -0.76 -14.15 -5.41
CA GLY A 211 -0.10 -13.80 -4.15
C GLY A 211 -0.64 -12.52 -3.47
N GLY A 212 -1.67 -11.88 -4.05
CA GLY A 212 -2.28 -10.69 -3.47
C GLY A 212 -1.66 -9.36 -3.91
N ALA A 213 -2.21 -8.27 -3.38
CA ALA A 213 -1.96 -6.89 -3.83
C ALA A 213 -0.48 -6.45 -3.81
N ILE A 214 0.36 -6.97 -2.91
CA ILE A 214 1.78 -6.62 -2.86
C ILE A 214 2.52 -7.09 -4.13
N ASN A 215 2.14 -8.26 -4.66
CA ASN A 215 2.72 -8.80 -5.88
C ASN A 215 2.25 -8.04 -7.11
N TYR A 216 0.99 -7.55 -7.11
CA TYR A 216 0.49 -6.63 -8.13
C TYR A 216 1.37 -5.39 -8.24
N VAL A 217 1.67 -4.77 -7.09
CA VAL A 217 2.51 -3.58 -7.04
C VAL A 217 3.93 -3.88 -7.50
N ALA A 218 4.52 -4.98 -6.99
CA ALA A 218 5.88 -5.38 -7.33
C ALA A 218 6.06 -5.64 -8.84
N VAL A 219 5.09 -6.30 -9.49
CA VAL A 219 5.13 -6.57 -10.93
C VAL A 219 4.83 -5.29 -11.73
N SER A 220 3.89 -4.47 -11.28
CA SER A 220 3.59 -3.18 -11.93
C SER A 220 4.82 -2.26 -11.98
N ASP A 221 5.56 -2.16 -10.87
CA ASP A 221 6.79 -1.40 -10.80
C ASP A 221 7.90 -2.01 -11.67
N ALA A 222 8.13 -3.31 -11.54
CA ALA A 222 9.15 -4.03 -12.30
C ALA A 222 8.96 -3.94 -13.83
N LEU A 223 7.71 -3.87 -14.30
CA LEU A 223 7.34 -3.71 -15.70
C LEU A 223 7.13 -2.25 -16.12
N ALA A 224 7.31 -1.30 -15.21
CA ALA A 224 7.09 0.12 -15.43
C ALA A 224 5.70 0.41 -16.04
N VAL A 225 4.64 -0.02 -15.35
CA VAL A 225 3.25 0.31 -15.69
C VAL A 225 2.97 1.77 -15.33
N SER A 226 2.20 2.46 -16.13
CA SER A 226 1.85 3.87 -15.83
C SER A 226 0.99 3.99 -14.56
N PRO A 227 1.18 5.03 -13.72
CA PRO A 227 0.48 5.18 -12.44
C PRO A 227 -1.04 5.18 -12.55
N SER A 228 -1.60 5.77 -13.61
CA SER A 228 -3.04 5.79 -13.86
C SER A 228 -3.62 4.40 -14.14
N VAL A 229 -2.87 3.56 -14.87
CA VAL A 229 -3.25 2.16 -15.16
C VAL A 229 -3.13 1.31 -13.89
N ILE A 230 -2.10 1.53 -13.07
CA ILE A 230 -1.96 0.86 -11.77
C ILE A 230 -3.16 1.18 -10.88
N ALA A 231 -3.51 2.47 -10.75
CA ALA A 231 -4.64 2.90 -9.91
C ALA A 231 -5.97 2.31 -10.41
N ALA A 232 -6.22 2.31 -11.73
CA ALA A 232 -7.41 1.70 -12.33
C ALA A 232 -7.45 0.17 -12.10
N GLY A 233 -6.31 -0.50 -12.19
CA GLY A 233 -6.18 -1.93 -11.94
C GLY A 233 -6.49 -2.29 -10.50
N VAL A 234 -5.96 -1.54 -9.51
CA VAL A 234 -6.28 -1.75 -8.08
C VAL A 234 -7.76 -1.54 -7.81
N ALA A 235 -8.38 -0.52 -8.41
CA ALA A 235 -9.81 -0.26 -8.25
C ALA A 235 -10.65 -1.41 -8.81
N ALA A 236 -10.32 -1.89 -10.02
CA ALA A 236 -10.99 -3.03 -10.65
C ALA A 236 -10.80 -4.33 -9.83
N ASP A 237 -9.56 -4.61 -9.42
CA ASP A 237 -9.20 -5.77 -8.60
C ASP A 237 -10.01 -5.84 -7.31
N ASN A 238 -10.10 -4.74 -6.56
CA ASN A 238 -10.85 -4.73 -5.30
C ASN A 238 -12.36 -4.99 -5.47
N VAL A 239 -12.98 -4.42 -6.51
CA VAL A 239 -14.41 -4.69 -6.80
C VAL A 239 -14.61 -6.15 -7.19
N ILE A 240 -13.76 -6.67 -8.06
CA ILE A 240 -13.81 -8.07 -8.50
C ILE A 240 -13.55 -9.02 -7.33
N CYS A 241 -12.55 -8.76 -6.48
CA CYS A 241 -12.28 -9.55 -5.28
C CYS A 241 -13.48 -9.56 -4.32
N ALA A 242 -14.15 -8.44 -4.10
CA ALA A 242 -15.32 -8.38 -3.24
C ALA A 242 -16.46 -9.30 -3.76
N ILE A 243 -16.76 -9.20 -5.06
CA ILE A 243 -17.76 -10.08 -5.73
C ILE A 243 -17.33 -11.54 -5.64
N TYR A 244 -16.05 -11.80 -5.88
CA TYR A 244 -15.48 -13.15 -5.86
C TYR A 244 -15.54 -13.79 -4.47
N PHE A 245 -15.22 -13.06 -3.42
CA PHE A 245 -15.31 -13.57 -2.05
C PHE A 245 -16.75 -13.84 -1.66
N MET A 246 -17.72 -13.02 -2.07
CA MET A 246 -19.14 -13.32 -1.86
C MET A 246 -19.50 -14.65 -2.54
N ALA A 247 -19.03 -14.90 -3.76
CA ALA A 247 -19.28 -16.17 -4.46
C ALA A 247 -18.63 -17.35 -3.72
N LEU A 248 -17.39 -17.22 -3.23
CA LEU A 248 -16.74 -18.30 -2.43
C LEU A 248 -17.47 -18.57 -1.13
N PHE A 249 -17.94 -17.52 -0.43
CA PHE A 249 -18.74 -17.66 0.78
C PHE A 249 -20.09 -18.34 0.51
N ALA A 250 -20.73 -18.04 -0.62
CA ALA A 250 -21.97 -18.68 -1.05
C ALA A 250 -21.76 -20.16 -1.40
N LEU A 251 -20.69 -20.50 -2.16
CA LEU A 251 -20.33 -21.87 -2.48
C LEU A 251 -20.02 -22.70 -1.22
N GLY A 252 -19.34 -22.07 -0.24
CA GLY A 252 -19.03 -22.69 1.04
C GLY A 252 -20.17 -22.67 2.07
N SER A 253 -21.38 -22.16 1.74
CA SER A 253 -22.45 -21.98 2.72
C SER A 253 -22.99 -23.29 3.32
N LYS A 254 -22.99 -24.35 2.53
CA LYS A 254 -23.47 -25.69 2.93
C LYS A 254 -22.39 -26.57 3.57
N LEU A 255 -21.14 -26.12 3.62
CA LEU A 255 -20.08 -26.89 4.21
C LEU A 255 -20.10 -26.76 5.73
N PRO A 256 -20.02 -27.90 6.47
CA PRO A 256 -20.10 -27.86 7.92
C PRO A 256 -18.89 -27.16 8.55
N ALA A 257 -19.13 -26.41 9.64
CA ALA A 257 -18.08 -25.98 10.53
C ALA A 257 -17.43 -27.21 11.19
N GLU A 258 -16.17 -27.08 11.57
CA GLU A 258 -15.49 -28.11 12.35
C GLU A 258 -16.08 -28.15 13.77
N ALA A 259 -16.30 -29.36 14.31
CA ALA A 259 -16.70 -29.50 15.70
C ALA A 259 -15.62 -28.84 16.58
N SER A 260 -16.03 -27.93 17.44
CA SER A 260 -15.14 -27.21 18.34
C SER A 260 -14.50 -28.19 19.33
N THR A 261 -13.39 -28.82 18.94
CA THR A 261 -12.39 -29.24 19.88
C THR A 261 -11.80 -27.97 20.44
N SER A 262 -12.08 -27.71 21.71
CA SER A 262 -11.61 -26.55 22.47
C SER A 262 -10.08 -26.57 22.56
N SER A 263 -9.41 -26.18 21.52
CA SER A 263 -8.06 -25.65 21.57
C SER A 263 -8.17 -24.13 21.83
N LYS A 264 -8.46 -23.83 23.10
CA LYS A 264 -8.13 -22.54 23.70
C LYS A 264 -6.61 -22.45 23.71
N ASP A 265 -5.99 -22.07 22.65
CA ASP A 265 -4.61 -21.59 22.66
C ASP A 265 -4.23 -21.23 21.22
N THR A 266 -4.56 -20.07 20.79
CA THR A 266 -3.79 -19.14 19.97
C THR A 266 -4.63 -17.90 19.58
N ALA A 267 -5.43 -17.37 20.49
CA ALA A 267 -5.65 -15.94 20.47
C ALA A 267 -4.34 -15.34 21.00
N HIS A 268 -3.60 -14.68 20.14
CA HIS A 268 -2.48 -13.87 20.58
C HIS A 268 -2.98 -12.90 21.64
N ASN A 269 -2.76 -13.27 22.91
CA ASN A 269 -2.79 -12.35 24.01
C ASN A 269 -1.73 -11.29 23.76
N LEU A 270 -2.16 -10.16 23.24
CA LEU A 270 -1.50 -8.88 23.44
C LEU A 270 -1.68 -8.50 24.92
N ASN A 271 -1.10 -9.25 25.83
CA ASN A 271 -0.92 -8.80 27.19
C ASN A 271 0.29 -7.88 27.24
N SER A 272 -0.02 -6.62 27.11
CA SER A 272 0.74 -5.48 27.55
C SER A 272 1.07 -5.60 29.04
N SER A 273 2.35 -5.70 29.36
CA SER A 273 3.00 -5.04 30.49
C SER A 273 4.34 -5.70 30.82
N SER A 274 5.33 -5.46 30.02
CA SER A 274 6.77 -5.38 30.30
C SER A 274 7.59 -5.26 28.99
N GLY A 275 6.98 -4.80 27.89
CA GLY A 275 7.52 -4.91 26.56
C GLY A 275 7.86 -3.61 25.83
N ASP A 276 7.67 -2.41 26.41
CA ASP A 276 7.85 -1.19 25.61
C ASP A 276 9.27 -1.06 25.06
N ASN A 277 10.29 -1.36 25.83
CA ASN A 277 11.68 -1.34 25.35
C ASN A 277 11.99 -2.46 24.35
N LEU A 278 11.40 -3.65 24.53
CA LEU A 278 11.57 -4.77 23.58
C LEU A 278 10.88 -4.45 22.25
N ALA A 279 9.70 -3.84 22.27
CA ALA A 279 8.97 -3.45 21.06
C ALA A 279 9.73 -2.39 20.26
N VAL A 280 10.37 -1.43 20.91
CA VAL A 280 11.18 -0.41 20.24
C VAL A 280 12.42 -1.03 19.58
N ILE A 281 13.14 -1.90 20.28
CA ILE A 281 14.31 -2.61 19.74
C ILE A 281 13.91 -3.48 18.55
N GLN A 282 12.80 -4.22 18.67
CA GLN A 282 12.27 -5.05 17.59
C GLN A 282 11.93 -4.22 16.34
N THR A 283 11.28 -3.08 16.53
CA THR A 283 10.91 -2.16 15.46
C THR A 283 12.14 -1.56 14.78
N ALA A 284 13.10 -1.09 15.58
CA ALA A 284 14.36 -0.55 15.06
C ALA A 284 15.17 -1.61 14.29
N THR A 285 15.23 -2.84 14.82
CA THR A 285 15.91 -3.96 14.15
C THR A 285 15.20 -4.36 12.86
N ALA A 286 13.86 -4.41 12.85
CA ALA A 286 13.08 -4.70 11.65
C ALA A 286 13.35 -3.69 10.54
N LEU A 287 13.39 -2.41 10.84
CA LEU A 287 13.76 -1.35 9.89
C LEU A 287 15.20 -1.51 9.40
N ALA A 288 16.15 -1.70 10.30
CA ALA A 288 17.56 -1.85 9.94
C ALA A 288 17.80 -3.06 9.02
N VAL A 289 17.22 -4.22 9.33
CA VAL A 289 17.31 -5.43 8.51
C VAL A 289 16.65 -5.21 7.15
N SER A 290 15.47 -4.57 7.11
CA SER A 290 14.79 -4.26 5.84
C SER A 290 15.61 -3.33 4.96
N LEU A 291 16.20 -2.28 5.52
CA LEU A 291 17.10 -1.37 4.81
C LEU A 291 18.34 -2.11 4.26
N ALA A 292 18.94 -2.99 5.06
CA ALA A 292 20.07 -3.82 4.63
C ALA A 292 19.70 -4.73 3.46
N ILE A 293 18.52 -5.39 3.51
CA ILE A 293 18.01 -6.23 2.42
C ILE A 293 17.80 -5.39 1.16
N CYS A 294 17.15 -4.23 1.26
CA CYS A 294 16.96 -3.33 0.12
C CYS A 294 18.30 -2.88 -0.49
N LYS A 295 19.27 -2.52 0.35
CA LYS A 295 20.61 -2.13 -0.13
C LYS A 295 21.34 -3.26 -0.83
N CYS A 296 21.30 -4.48 -0.28
CA CYS A 296 21.90 -5.66 -0.90
C CYS A 296 21.24 -5.97 -2.24
N ALA A 297 19.90 -5.94 -2.31
CA ALA A 297 19.15 -6.17 -3.54
C ALA A 297 19.51 -5.15 -4.62
N THR A 298 19.50 -3.87 -4.28
CA THR A 298 19.87 -2.79 -5.22
C THR A 298 21.31 -2.97 -5.74
N HIS A 299 22.24 -3.36 -4.87
CA HIS A 299 23.62 -3.62 -5.28
C HIS A 299 23.72 -4.79 -6.25
N ILE A 300 23.03 -5.90 -5.97
CA ILE A 300 22.99 -7.09 -6.84
C ILE A 300 22.38 -6.74 -8.21
N VAL A 301 21.22 -6.09 -8.21
CA VAL A 301 20.52 -5.68 -9.44
C VAL A 301 21.39 -4.77 -10.30
N HIS A 302 22.10 -3.81 -9.69
CA HIS A 302 23.01 -2.92 -10.38
C HIS A 302 24.24 -3.68 -10.94
N MET A 303 24.80 -4.63 -10.19
CA MET A 303 25.95 -5.44 -10.61
C MET A 303 25.59 -6.31 -11.83
N PHE A 304 24.40 -6.89 -11.87
CA PHE A 304 23.92 -7.73 -12.98
C PHE A 304 23.18 -6.93 -14.08
N LYS A 305 23.05 -5.61 -13.94
CA LYS A 305 22.34 -4.72 -14.88
C LYS A 305 20.91 -5.19 -15.22
N ILE A 306 20.17 -5.69 -14.24
CA ILE A 306 18.80 -6.20 -14.41
C ILE A 306 17.85 -5.01 -14.33
N GLN A 307 17.21 -4.63 -15.45
CA GLN A 307 16.19 -3.58 -15.45
C GLN A 307 14.91 -4.06 -14.74
N GLY A 308 14.30 -3.22 -13.88
CA GLY A 308 13.07 -3.56 -13.15
C GLY A 308 13.24 -4.67 -12.10
N GLY A 309 14.46 -5.14 -11.84
CA GLY A 309 14.72 -6.29 -10.95
C GLY A 309 14.74 -5.98 -9.45
N ASN A 310 14.57 -4.72 -9.03
CA ASN A 310 14.79 -4.33 -7.64
C ASN A 310 13.82 -4.99 -6.66
N LEU A 311 12.52 -4.85 -6.87
CA LEU A 311 11.51 -5.45 -5.99
C LEU A 311 11.51 -6.99 -6.03
N PRO A 312 11.62 -7.67 -7.19
CA PRO A 312 11.87 -9.12 -7.23
C PRO A 312 13.11 -9.56 -6.45
N ALA A 313 14.24 -8.85 -6.59
CA ALA A 313 15.47 -9.20 -5.86
C ALA A 313 15.30 -9.05 -4.34
N ILE A 314 14.64 -7.99 -3.87
CA ILE A 314 14.29 -7.80 -2.46
C ILE A 314 13.45 -8.99 -1.97
N THR A 315 12.42 -9.37 -2.73
CA THR A 315 11.56 -10.52 -2.40
C THR A 315 12.38 -11.81 -2.28
N ALA A 316 13.29 -12.08 -3.23
CA ALA A 316 14.14 -13.26 -3.16
C ALA A 316 15.00 -13.30 -1.89
N ILE A 317 15.68 -12.18 -1.61
CA ILE A 317 16.60 -12.12 -0.47
C ILE A 317 15.84 -12.31 0.85
N VAL A 318 14.71 -11.62 1.05
CA VAL A 318 13.95 -11.75 2.31
C VAL A 318 13.39 -13.15 2.49
N VAL A 319 12.85 -13.80 1.43
CA VAL A 319 12.33 -15.17 1.49
C VAL A 319 13.44 -16.17 1.82
N ILE A 320 14.61 -16.02 1.22
CA ILE A 320 15.78 -16.85 1.52
C ILE A 320 16.18 -16.67 3.00
N LEU A 321 16.31 -15.43 3.47
CA LEU A 321 16.69 -15.14 4.86
C LEU A 321 15.64 -15.67 5.85
N ALA A 322 14.35 -15.43 5.61
CA ALA A 322 13.27 -15.92 6.47
C ALA A 322 13.22 -17.46 6.52
N THR A 323 13.58 -18.13 5.41
CA THR A 323 13.65 -19.60 5.35
C THR A 323 14.91 -20.15 6.02
N LEU A 324 16.06 -19.49 5.89
CA LEU A 324 17.31 -19.93 6.51
C LEU A 324 17.38 -19.62 8.00
N LEU A 325 16.83 -18.48 8.42
CA LEU A 325 16.89 -17.94 9.78
C LEU A 325 15.48 -17.66 10.34
N PRO A 326 14.57 -18.67 10.39
CA PRO A 326 13.16 -18.46 10.68
C PRO A 326 12.89 -17.87 12.07
N LYS A 327 13.70 -18.23 13.08
CA LYS A 327 13.54 -17.72 14.44
C LYS A 327 13.93 -16.26 14.55
N GLN A 328 15.04 -15.86 13.93
CA GLN A 328 15.58 -14.49 14.00
C GLN A 328 14.73 -13.53 13.17
N ILE A 329 14.46 -13.88 11.91
CA ILE A 329 13.69 -13.04 10.98
C ILE A 329 12.21 -13.05 11.38
N GLY A 330 11.64 -14.19 11.73
CA GLY A 330 10.24 -14.32 12.18
C GLY A 330 9.95 -13.53 13.47
N TYR A 331 10.96 -13.34 14.35
CA TYR A 331 10.85 -12.47 15.53
C TYR A 331 10.53 -11.02 15.15
N LEU A 332 11.00 -10.54 13.99
CA LEU A 332 10.78 -9.17 13.52
C LEU A 332 9.41 -8.96 12.86
N ALA A 333 8.69 -10.05 12.55
CA ALA A 333 7.45 -9.99 11.77
C ALA A 333 6.35 -9.12 12.37
N PRO A 334 6.05 -9.13 13.69
CA PRO A 334 4.98 -8.28 14.22
C PRO A 334 5.22 -6.79 14.02
N ALA A 335 6.48 -6.35 14.23
CA ALA A 335 6.88 -4.96 13.98
C ALA A 335 6.89 -4.64 12.49
N GLY A 336 7.37 -5.58 11.66
CA GLY A 336 7.36 -5.47 10.21
C GLY A 336 5.96 -5.26 9.64
N ASP A 337 5.00 -6.10 10.04
CA ASP A 337 3.60 -6.00 9.60
C ASP A 337 2.96 -4.66 9.92
N ALA A 338 3.23 -4.11 11.13
CA ALA A 338 2.68 -2.83 11.54
C ALA A 338 3.20 -1.65 10.69
N ILE A 339 4.52 -1.62 10.44
CA ILE A 339 5.15 -0.57 9.61
C ILE A 339 4.70 -0.74 8.15
N ALA A 340 4.70 -1.95 7.63
CA ALA A 340 4.29 -2.24 6.27
C ALA A 340 2.84 -1.84 6.00
N ALA A 341 1.92 -2.08 6.94
CA ALA A 341 0.53 -1.69 6.81
C ALA A 341 0.35 -0.17 6.62
N ILE A 342 1.16 0.64 7.30
CA ILE A 342 1.15 2.10 7.13
C ILE A 342 1.78 2.48 5.79
N SER A 343 2.96 1.95 5.51
CA SER A 343 3.76 2.29 4.32
C SER A 343 3.03 2.01 3.01
N ILE A 344 2.34 0.88 2.93
CA ILE A 344 1.57 0.50 1.73
C ILE A 344 0.38 1.44 1.48
N GLN A 345 -0.24 1.99 2.54
CA GLN A 345 -1.34 2.95 2.37
C GLN A 345 -0.83 4.31 1.88
N VAL A 346 0.34 4.74 2.35
CA VAL A 346 1.00 5.96 1.84
C VAL A 346 1.33 5.79 0.34
N PHE A 347 1.82 4.63 -0.06
CA PHE A 347 2.04 4.30 -1.47
C PHE A 347 0.74 4.38 -2.28
N PHE A 348 -0.37 3.81 -1.81
CA PHE A 348 -1.67 3.90 -2.49
C PHE A 348 -2.20 5.33 -2.56
N ALA A 349 -1.95 6.16 -1.54
CA ALA A 349 -2.28 7.58 -1.60
C ALA A 349 -1.50 8.31 -2.71
N VAL A 350 -0.20 7.99 -2.89
CA VAL A 350 0.64 8.53 -3.99
C VAL A 350 0.12 8.07 -5.35
N LEU A 351 -0.24 6.80 -5.50
CA LEU A 351 -0.83 6.29 -6.76
C LEU A 351 -2.09 7.07 -7.13
N GLY A 352 -2.98 7.32 -6.17
CA GLY A 352 -4.17 8.14 -6.37
C GLY A 352 -3.80 9.57 -6.76
N ALA A 353 -2.89 10.20 -6.01
CA ALA A 353 -2.48 11.58 -6.24
C ALA A 353 -1.83 11.81 -7.61
N SER A 354 -1.05 10.83 -8.09
CA SER A 354 -0.43 10.86 -9.42
C SER A 354 -1.41 10.51 -10.55
N GLY A 355 -2.61 10.03 -10.24
CA GLY A 355 -3.62 9.60 -11.20
C GLY A 355 -4.44 10.74 -11.78
N SER A 356 -4.95 10.53 -13.01
CA SER A 356 -5.96 11.39 -13.65
C SER A 356 -7.31 10.68 -13.61
N VAL A 357 -8.34 11.35 -13.07
CA VAL A 357 -9.72 10.82 -13.04
C VAL A 357 -10.19 10.42 -14.44
N TRP A 358 -9.89 11.24 -15.44
CA TRP A 358 -10.27 10.97 -16.82
C TRP A 358 -9.64 9.70 -17.36
N ASN A 359 -8.34 9.51 -17.11
CA ASN A 359 -7.64 8.29 -17.54
C ASN A 359 -8.18 7.04 -16.82
N VAL A 360 -8.45 7.14 -15.52
CA VAL A 360 -9.03 6.02 -14.75
C VAL A 360 -10.40 5.61 -15.33
N ILE A 361 -11.28 6.58 -15.60
CA ILE A 361 -12.62 6.30 -16.17
C ILE A 361 -12.52 5.62 -17.54
N ASN A 362 -11.61 6.05 -18.41
CA ASN A 362 -11.47 5.50 -19.74
C ASN A 362 -10.83 4.11 -19.79
N VAL A 363 -9.94 3.82 -18.83
CA VAL A 363 -9.12 2.60 -18.79
C VAL A 363 -9.76 1.50 -17.94
N ALA A 364 -10.43 1.87 -16.85
CA ALA A 364 -11.00 0.93 -15.89
C ALA A 364 -11.95 -0.11 -16.48
N PRO A 365 -12.87 0.19 -17.42
CA PRO A 365 -13.83 -0.80 -17.91
C PRO A 365 -13.17 -2.02 -18.56
N SER A 366 -12.11 -1.84 -19.36
CA SER A 366 -11.42 -2.96 -20.02
C SER A 366 -10.66 -3.81 -19.01
N ILE A 367 -10.02 -3.19 -18.01
CA ILE A 367 -9.34 -3.88 -16.91
C ILE A 367 -10.35 -4.65 -16.06
N PHE A 368 -11.51 -4.05 -15.79
CA PHE A 368 -12.59 -4.68 -15.00
C PHE A 368 -13.10 -5.96 -15.71
N ILE A 369 -13.41 -5.88 -17.01
CA ILE A 369 -13.87 -7.06 -17.78
C ILE A 369 -12.78 -8.12 -17.83
N PHE A 370 -11.53 -7.72 -18.05
CA PHE A 370 -10.38 -8.63 -18.04
C PHE A 370 -10.28 -9.37 -16.69
N ALA A 371 -10.28 -8.63 -15.58
CA ALA A 371 -10.18 -9.19 -14.25
C ALA A 371 -11.36 -10.14 -13.92
N PHE A 372 -12.59 -9.77 -14.33
CA PHE A 372 -13.77 -10.58 -14.13
C PHE A 372 -13.66 -11.93 -14.86
N ILE A 373 -13.25 -11.92 -16.13
CA ILE A 373 -13.03 -13.15 -16.90
C ILE A 373 -11.93 -14.00 -16.26
N GLN A 374 -10.84 -13.37 -15.89
CA GLN A 374 -9.69 -14.04 -15.28
C GLN A 374 -10.09 -14.83 -14.00
N VAL A 375 -10.80 -14.19 -13.05
CA VAL A 375 -11.21 -14.87 -11.81
C VAL A 375 -12.33 -15.88 -12.03
N THR A 376 -13.20 -15.66 -13.03
CA THR A 376 -14.24 -16.63 -13.38
C THR A 376 -13.63 -17.91 -13.95
N VAL A 377 -12.66 -17.79 -14.86
CA VAL A 377 -11.91 -18.94 -15.40
C VAL A 377 -11.11 -19.62 -14.29
N HIS A 378 -10.43 -18.83 -13.42
CA HIS A 378 -9.74 -19.37 -12.25
C HIS A 378 -10.67 -20.25 -11.41
N LEU A 379 -11.87 -19.77 -11.06
CA LEU A 379 -12.84 -20.51 -10.27
C LEU A 379 -13.29 -21.80 -10.97
N GLY A 380 -13.60 -21.70 -12.25
CA GLY A 380 -14.01 -22.86 -13.06
C GLY A 380 -12.92 -23.94 -13.11
N VAL A 381 -11.67 -23.54 -13.33
CA VAL A 381 -10.53 -24.45 -13.46
C VAL A 381 -10.18 -25.08 -12.12
N ILE A 382 -10.08 -24.29 -11.02
CA ILE A 382 -9.71 -24.84 -9.70
C ILE A 382 -10.78 -25.81 -9.20
N LEU A 383 -12.07 -25.51 -9.36
CA LEU A 383 -13.14 -26.41 -8.97
C LEU A 383 -13.21 -27.65 -9.87
N GLY A 384 -13.02 -27.49 -11.19
CA GLY A 384 -13.02 -28.59 -12.16
C GLY A 384 -11.88 -29.58 -11.93
N LEU A 385 -10.63 -29.07 -11.87
CA LEU A 385 -9.45 -29.90 -11.58
C LEU A 385 -9.47 -30.47 -10.17
N GLY A 386 -9.91 -29.69 -9.19
CA GLY A 386 -10.04 -30.16 -7.81
C GLY A 386 -11.02 -31.33 -7.66
N LYS A 387 -12.17 -31.27 -8.37
CA LYS A 387 -13.14 -32.37 -8.44
C LYS A 387 -12.53 -33.59 -9.13
N LEU A 388 -11.78 -33.42 -10.20
CA LEU A 388 -11.11 -34.51 -10.92
C LEU A 388 -10.07 -35.23 -10.06
N LEU A 389 -9.36 -34.44 -9.22
CA LEU A 389 -8.34 -34.97 -8.29
C LEU A 389 -8.91 -35.39 -6.94
N ASN A 390 -10.25 -35.41 -6.77
CA ASN A 390 -10.95 -35.74 -5.52
C ASN A 390 -10.48 -34.96 -4.30
N LEU A 391 -10.15 -33.67 -4.48
CA LEU A 391 -9.79 -32.75 -3.39
C LEU A 391 -11.03 -32.25 -2.66
N ASP A 392 -10.91 -32.08 -1.34
CA ASP A 392 -11.99 -31.52 -0.52
C ASP A 392 -12.35 -30.11 -0.97
N LEU A 393 -13.64 -29.84 -1.14
CA LEU A 393 -14.16 -28.54 -1.55
C LEU A 393 -13.76 -27.41 -0.57
N LYS A 394 -13.65 -27.69 0.75
CA LYS A 394 -13.17 -26.71 1.73
C LYS A 394 -11.76 -26.24 1.38
N LEU A 395 -10.87 -27.20 1.04
CA LEU A 395 -9.48 -26.89 0.67
C LEU A 395 -9.42 -26.08 -0.63
N LEU A 396 -10.25 -26.42 -1.63
CA LEU A 396 -10.30 -25.69 -2.90
C LEU A 396 -10.78 -24.26 -2.74
N LEU A 397 -11.86 -24.05 -1.96
CA LEU A 397 -12.39 -22.70 -1.71
C LEU A 397 -11.40 -21.85 -0.90
N LEU A 398 -10.76 -22.47 0.11
CA LEU A 398 -9.77 -21.76 0.93
C LEU A 398 -8.49 -21.43 0.13
N ALA A 399 -8.01 -22.39 -0.67
CA ALA A 399 -6.87 -22.20 -1.55
C ALA A 399 -7.13 -21.08 -2.59
N SER A 400 -8.31 -21.11 -3.20
CA SER A 400 -8.75 -20.06 -4.13
C SER A 400 -8.84 -18.69 -3.47
N ASN A 401 -9.35 -18.63 -2.22
CA ASN A 401 -9.35 -17.40 -1.44
C ASN A 401 -7.92 -16.92 -1.14
N ALA A 402 -7.02 -17.86 -0.77
CA ALA A 402 -5.61 -17.53 -0.51
C ALA A 402 -4.87 -17.03 -1.76
N ASN A 403 -5.17 -17.58 -2.95
CA ASN A 403 -4.62 -17.11 -4.22
C ASN A 403 -5.04 -15.66 -4.50
N ILE A 404 -6.33 -15.36 -4.43
CA ILE A 404 -6.87 -14.07 -4.88
C ILE A 404 -6.74 -12.99 -3.81
N GLY A 405 -6.96 -13.33 -2.55
CA GLY A 405 -6.96 -12.33 -1.47
C GLY A 405 -5.78 -12.41 -0.52
N GLY A 406 -4.95 -13.46 -0.63
CA GLY A 406 -3.77 -13.63 0.22
C GLY A 406 -4.08 -14.18 1.63
N PRO A 407 -3.09 -14.09 2.54
CA PRO A 407 -3.16 -14.77 3.84
C PRO A 407 -4.26 -14.25 4.78
N THR A 408 -4.53 -12.95 4.74
CA THR A 408 -5.52 -12.32 5.63
C THR A 408 -6.95 -12.70 5.29
N THR A 409 -7.30 -12.74 4.01
CA THR A 409 -8.64 -13.11 3.54
C THR A 409 -8.89 -14.60 3.70
N ALA A 410 -7.87 -15.43 3.47
CA ALA A 410 -7.94 -16.86 3.71
C ALA A 410 -8.19 -17.19 5.19
N SER A 411 -7.44 -16.58 6.10
CA SER A 411 -7.66 -16.73 7.53
C SER A 411 -9.04 -16.22 7.97
N GLY A 412 -9.46 -15.09 7.42
CA GLY A 412 -10.79 -14.51 7.66
C GLY A 412 -11.92 -15.46 7.22
N MET A 413 -11.80 -16.05 6.02
CA MET A 413 -12.77 -17.05 5.53
C MET A 413 -12.79 -18.30 6.40
N ALA A 414 -11.63 -18.87 6.73
CA ALA A 414 -11.54 -20.07 7.58
C ALA A 414 -12.17 -19.82 8.95
N THR A 415 -11.89 -18.67 9.57
CA THR A 415 -12.46 -18.26 10.86
C THR A 415 -13.99 -18.08 10.76
N ALA A 416 -14.46 -17.33 9.75
CA ALA A 416 -15.88 -17.07 9.58
C ALA A 416 -16.70 -18.33 9.26
N LYS A 417 -16.08 -19.34 8.63
CA LYS A 417 -16.71 -20.65 8.34
C LYS A 417 -16.56 -21.66 9.48
N GLY A 418 -15.85 -21.33 10.57
CA GLY A 418 -15.59 -22.25 11.66
C GLY A 418 -14.64 -23.40 11.27
N TRP A 419 -13.73 -23.20 10.31
CA TRP A 419 -12.72 -24.15 9.89
C TRP A 419 -11.42 -23.89 10.66
N GLY A 420 -11.44 -24.11 11.97
CA GLY A 420 -10.35 -23.75 12.88
C GLY A 420 -9.02 -24.37 12.53
N SER A 421 -8.99 -25.64 12.09
CA SER A 421 -7.78 -26.36 11.69
C SER A 421 -7.12 -25.77 10.43
N LEU A 422 -7.87 -25.06 9.60
CA LEU A 422 -7.40 -24.47 8.34
C LEU A 422 -6.96 -23.00 8.44
N VAL A 423 -7.13 -22.35 9.59
CA VAL A 423 -6.76 -20.93 9.75
C VAL A 423 -5.24 -20.74 9.53
N VAL A 424 -4.42 -21.49 10.27
CA VAL A 424 -2.95 -21.39 10.15
C VAL A 424 -2.45 -21.88 8.79
N PRO A 425 -2.87 -23.06 8.28
CA PRO A 425 -2.52 -23.48 6.93
C PRO A 425 -2.92 -22.46 5.85
N GLY A 426 -4.10 -21.83 5.96
CA GLY A 426 -4.56 -20.79 5.04
C GLY A 426 -3.65 -19.57 5.01
N ILE A 427 -3.18 -19.10 6.17
CA ILE A 427 -2.18 -18.04 6.26
C ILE A 427 -0.88 -18.44 5.55
N LEU A 428 -0.39 -19.65 5.83
CA LEU A 428 0.89 -20.15 5.32
C LEU A 428 0.88 -20.28 3.79
N VAL A 429 -0.18 -20.81 3.18
CA VAL A 429 -0.25 -20.90 1.71
C VAL A 429 -0.38 -19.52 1.06
N GLY A 430 -1.06 -18.56 1.71
CA GLY A 430 -1.08 -17.18 1.26
C GLY A 430 0.31 -16.53 1.28
N ILE A 431 1.10 -16.74 2.33
CA ILE A 431 2.50 -16.30 2.43
C ILE A 431 3.36 -16.95 1.33
N PHE A 432 3.16 -18.23 1.07
CA PHE A 432 3.81 -18.91 -0.05
C PHE A 432 3.47 -18.24 -1.38
N GLY A 433 2.19 -17.90 -1.60
CA GLY A 433 1.74 -17.15 -2.78
C GLY A 433 2.47 -15.84 -2.96
N ILE A 434 2.53 -15.02 -1.90
CA ILE A 434 3.28 -13.74 -1.93
C ILE A 434 4.73 -13.96 -2.37
N SER A 435 5.35 -15.04 -1.91
CA SER A 435 6.77 -15.31 -2.16
C SER A 435 7.07 -15.71 -3.61
N ILE A 436 6.13 -16.34 -4.33
CA ILE A 436 6.36 -16.88 -5.69
C ILE A 436 5.69 -16.07 -6.80
N ALA A 437 4.58 -15.38 -6.50
CA ALA A 437 3.71 -14.77 -7.51
C ALA A 437 4.42 -13.73 -8.36
N THR A 438 5.26 -12.89 -7.75
CA THR A 438 6.04 -11.87 -8.48
C THR A 438 6.88 -12.49 -9.60
N TYR A 439 7.58 -13.60 -9.31
CA TYR A 439 8.43 -14.27 -10.31
C TYR A 439 7.61 -14.91 -11.42
N ILE A 440 6.58 -15.67 -11.06
CA ILE A 440 5.71 -16.34 -12.01
C ILE A 440 5.12 -15.31 -12.97
N ALA A 441 4.54 -14.22 -12.44
CA ALA A 441 3.89 -13.21 -13.23
C ALA A 441 4.88 -12.39 -14.07
N TYR A 442 6.01 -12.00 -13.52
CA TYR A 442 7.03 -11.23 -14.23
C TYR A 442 7.58 -12.00 -15.44
N PHE A 443 7.99 -13.25 -15.24
CA PHE A 443 8.52 -14.06 -16.32
C PHE A 443 7.44 -14.43 -17.33
N PHE A 444 6.24 -14.80 -16.88
CA PHE A 444 5.13 -15.08 -17.78
C PHE A 444 4.73 -13.85 -18.62
N GLY A 445 4.72 -12.67 -18.02
CA GLY A 445 4.48 -11.41 -18.71
C GLY A 445 5.47 -11.18 -19.84
N ILE A 446 6.77 -11.31 -19.56
CA ILE A 446 7.83 -11.05 -20.55
C ILE A 446 7.89 -12.13 -21.65
N PHE A 447 7.80 -13.40 -21.26
CA PHE A 447 8.02 -14.49 -22.22
C PHE A 447 6.77 -14.90 -23.00
N VAL A 448 5.58 -14.67 -22.43
CA VAL A 448 4.30 -15.08 -23.05
C VAL A 448 3.46 -13.87 -23.45
N LEU A 449 2.95 -13.09 -22.48
CA LEU A 449 1.97 -12.03 -22.78
C LEU A 449 2.51 -10.93 -23.68
N LYS A 450 3.79 -10.56 -23.55
CA LYS A 450 4.43 -9.54 -24.40
C LYS A 450 4.50 -9.96 -25.87
N ARG A 451 4.44 -11.27 -26.14
CA ARG A 451 4.56 -11.83 -27.51
C ARG A 451 3.22 -12.14 -28.16
N MET A 452 2.14 -12.05 -27.38
CA MET A 452 0.76 -12.17 -27.85
C MET A 452 0.23 -10.83 -28.36
#